data_102cb72aa3e8d0ff43231b0fa5df1134
#
_entry.id   102cb72aa3e8d0ff43231b0fa5df1134
#
_cell.length_a   1.000
_cell.length_b   1.000
_cell.length_c   1.000
_cell.angle_alpha   90.00
_cell.angle_beta   90.00
_cell.angle_gamma   90.00
#
_symmetry.space_group_name_H-M   'P 1'
#
loop_
_entity.id
_entity.type
_entity.pdbx_description
1 polymer ?
#
loop_
_entity_poly.entity_id
_entity_poly.type
_entity_poly.pdbx_seq_one_letter_code
_entity_poly.pdbx_strand_id
1 'polypeptide(L)'
;RDSTYTIQTGTPEAFDVKACGRCYPERMDDMAWENDLVAFRAYGPALQAKGERGFGYDLFTKYNTTEPILEAMYAKELDKETLAKIAELKKTDPKAAAELSRERSYHIDHGYGMDCYAVGPTLGAGVAALMVNDSIIYPWCYKNQEILDNGPLRFTVKLEFTPLTVKGDSTVVETRLITLDAGSHLNKTAVSYSNLKETLPIVAGIVLHEPDGAVVADAANGCITYVDLSLIHISEPTRPLYI
;
A
#
# COMPACT_ATOMS: atom_id res chain seq x y z
N ARG A 1 2.44 37.25 21.27
CA ARG A 1 1.48 38.02 20.45
C ARG A 1 0.14 37.32 20.57
N ASP A 2 -0.86 38.05 21.10
CA ASP A 2 -2.23 37.55 21.13
C ASP A 2 -2.77 37.60 19.70
N SER A 3 -3.28 36.48 19.21
CA SER A 3 -3.94 36.40 17.90
C SER A 3 -5.43 36.29 18.10
N THR A 4 -6.18 37.15 17.44
CA THR A 4 -7.65 37.12 17.46
C THR A 4 -8.11 36.36 16.21
N TYR A 5 -8.95 35.35 16.40
CA TYR A 5 -9.53 34.58 15.31
C TYR A 5 -11.04 34.86 15.24
N THR A 6 -11.53 35.06 14.04
CA THR A 6 -12.97 35.17 13.79
C THR A 6 -13.48 33.83 13.26
N ILE A 7 -14.44 33.24 13.97
CA ILE A 7 -15.12 32.04 13.50
C ILE A 7 -16.29 32.48 12.62
N GLN A 8 -16.28 32.09 11.35
CA GLN A 8 -17.41 32.27 10.45
C GLN A 8 -18.19 30.97 10.35
N THR A 9 -19.50 31.03 10.49
CA THR A 9 -20.38 29.91 10.21
C THR A 9 -20.92 30.08 8.79
N GLY A 10 -20.72 29.04 7.97
CA GLY A 10 -21.16 29.00 6.56
C GLY A 10 -21.18 27.57 6.07
N THR A 11 -21.63 27.37 4.85
CA THR A 11 -21.45 26.08 4.16
C THR A 11 -19.97 25.89 3.92
N PRO A 12 -19.36 24.77 4.34
CA PRO A 12 -17.95 24.50 4.06
C PRO A 12 -17.70 24.56 2.55
N GLU A 13 -16.59 25.17 2.13
CA GLU A 13 -16.16 25.07 0.75
C GLU A 13 -15.89 23.60 0.41
N ALA A 14 -16.27 23.18 -0.79
CA ALA A 14 -15.90 21.88 -1.29
C ALA A 14 -14.40 21.89 -1.62
N PHE A 15 -13.68 20.97 -1.02
CA PHE A 15 -12.25 20.77 -1.31
C PHE A 15 -12.07 19.53 -2.17
N ASP A 16 -11.14 19.60 -3.12
CA ASP A 16 -10.70 18.41 -3.85
C ASP A 16 -10.02 17.45 -2.87
N VAL A 17 -10.49 16.21 -2.86
CA VAL A 17 -9.90 15.17 -2.02
C VAL A 17 -8.64 14.66 -2.71
N LYS A 18 -7.47 15.05 -2.18
CA LYS A 18 -6.16 14.65 -2.70
C LYS A 18 -5.52 13.50 -1.95
N ALA A 19 -6.04 13.14 -0.79
CA ALA A 19 -5.57 11.99 -0.03
C ALA A 19 -6.78 11.31 0.62
N CYS A 20 -6.91 9.99 0.44
CA CYS A 20 -8.02 9.21 0.98
C CYS A 20 -7.64 7.73 1.09
N GLY A 21 -8.46 6.96 1.78
CA GLY A 21 -8.31 5.51 1.88
C GLY A 21 -9.42 4.88 2.70
N ARG A 22 -9.53 3.58 2.60
CA ARG A 22 -10.45 2.78 3.39
C ARG A 22 -10.06 1.30 3.43
N CYS A 23 -10.67 0.55 4.32
CA CYS A 23 -10.70 -0.89 4.21
C CYS A 23 -11.65 -1.30 3.08
N TYR A 24 -11.26 -2.32 2.31
CA TYR A 24 -12.00 -2.89 1.19
C TYR A 24 -12.39 -4.35 1.51
N PRO A 25 -13.50 -4.59 2.24
CA PRO A 25 -13.95 -5.95 2.54
C PRO A 25 -14.21 -6.76 1.27
N GLU A 26 -14.70 -6.11 0.21
CA GLU A 26 -14.92 -6.70 -1.10
C GLU A 26 -13.63 -7.18 -1.78
N ARG A 27 -12.46 -6.62 -1.41
CA ARG A 27 -11.12 -7.04 -1.82
C ARG A 27 -10.37 -7.73 -0.67
N MET A 28 -11.06 -8.64 0.01
CA MET A 28 -10.51 -9.50 1.07
C MET A 28 -9.89 -8.74 2.23
N ASP A 29 -10.59 -7.69 2.68
CA ASP A 29 -10.23 -6.83 3.81
C ASP A 29 -8.93 -6.05 3.62
N ASP A 30 -8.49 -5.80 2.38
CA ASP A 30 -7.31 -4.98 2.14
C ASP A 30 -7.53 -3.54 2.66
N MET A 31 -6.52 -3.00 3.31
CA MET A 31 -6.43 -1.58 3.60
C MET A 31 -5.69 -0.91 2.46
N ALA A 32 -6.36 -0.01 1.73
CA ALA A 32 -5.74 0.72 0.63
C ALA A 32 -5.97 2.23 0.77
N TRP A 33 -4.95 2.99 0.40
CA TRP A 33 -4.95 4.44 0.49
C TRP A 33 -4.15 5.05 -0.64
N GLU A 34 -4.47 6.28 -0.97
CA GLU A 34 -3.86 6.99 -2.07
C GLU A 34 -3.80 8.50 -1.84
N ASN A 35 -2.94 9.14 -2.60
CA ASN A 35 -2.98 10.58 -2.80
C ASN A 35 -2.98 10.91 -4.32
N ASP A 36 -2.72 12.16 -4.66
CA ASP A 36 -2.65 12.63 -6.05
C ASP A 36 -1.48 12.04 -6.87
N LEU A 37 -0.50 11.37 -6.24
CA LEU A 37 0.71 10.88 -6.90
C LEU A 37 0.91 9.36 -6.86
N VAL A 38 0.40 8.69 -5.85
CA VAL A 38 0.68 7.27 -5.59
C VAL A 38 -0.45 6.63 -4.81
N ALA A 39 -0.59 5.30 -4.93
CA ALA A 39 -1.46 4.54 -4.05
C ALA A 39 -0.73 3.35 -3.42
N PHE A 40 -1.20 2.92 -2.27
CA PHE A 40 -0.63 1.83 -1.49
C PHE A 40 -1.71 0.89 -0.97
N ARG A 41 -1.27 -0.33 -0.64
CA ARG A 41 -2.13 -1.35 -0.05
C ARG A 41 -1.37 -2.13 1.03
N ALA A 42 -2.04 -2.40 2.13
CA ALA A 42 -1.65 -3.44 3.09
C ALA A 42 -2.62 -4.60 2.95
N TYR A 43 -2.08 -5.81 2.79
CA TYR A 43 -2.87 -7.02 2.59
C TYR A 43 -3.76 -7.32 3.79
N GLY A 44 -5.01 -7.58 3.51
CA GLY A 44 -6.03 -7.86 4.50
C GLY A 44 -6.01 -9.28 5.06
N PRO A 45 -6.64 -9.53 6.21
CA PRO A 45 -6.66 -10.83 6.85
C PRO A 45 -7.30 -11.92 5.98
N ALA A 46 -8.34 -11.61 5.23
CA ALA A 46 -8.98 -12.58 4.34
C ALA A 46 -8.08 -12.98 3.16
N LEU A 47 -7.29 -12.04 2.61
CA LEU A 47 -6.34 -12.32 1.54
C LEU A 47 -5.20 -13.21 2.04
N GLN A 48 -4.61 -12.86 3.19
CA GLN A 48 -3.51 -13.61 3.78
C GLN A 48 -3.95 -15.01 4.23
N ALA A 49 -5.18 -15.18 4.71
CA ALA A 49 -5.74 -16.48 5.07
C ALA A 49 -5.87 -17.43 3.86
N LYS A 50 -5.97 -16.90 2.64
CA LYS A 50 -5.95 -17.71 1.39
C LYS A 50 -4.55 -18.13 0.95
N GLY A 51 -3.50 -17.70 1.66
CA GLY A 51 -2.11 -18.06 1.41
C GLY A 51 -1.32 -17.04 0.59
N GLU A 52 -1.95 -15.99 0.12
CA GLU A 52 -1.25 -14.84 -0.47
C GLU A 52 -0.63 -14.00 0.63
N ARG A 53 0.69 -13.83 0.61
CA ARG A 53 1.43 -13.19 1.70
C ARG A 53 2.12 -11.92 1.25
N GLY A 54 1.96 -10.86 2.04
CA GLY A 54 2.69 -9.62 1.91
C GLY A 54 2.75 -8.96 3.28
N PHE A 55 3.95 -8.64 3.78
CA PHE A 55 4.14 -8.13 5.14
C PHE A 55 4.44 -6.63 5.18
N GLY A 56 4.82 -6.08 4.03
CA GLY A 56 4.98 -4.66 3.81
C GLY A 56 3.83 -4.07 2.98
N TYR A 57 4.14 -3.01 2.27
CA TYR A 57 3.15 -2.33 1.45
C TYR A 57 3.29 -2.72 -0.01
N ASP A 58 2.15 -2.82 -0.66
CA ASP A 58 2.01 -2.84 -2.09
C ASP A 58 1.96 -1.41 -2.62
N LEU A 59 2.32 -1.23 -3.89
CA LEU A 59 2.44 0.06 -4.54
C LEU A 59 1.70 0.06 -5.87
N PHE A 60 0.87 1.07 -6.07
CA PHE A 60 0.24 1.37 -7.35
C PHE A 60 0.85 2.64 -7.93
N THR A 61 1.27 2.57 -9.18
CA THR A 61 1.64 3.79 -9.89
C THR A 61 0.39 4.61 -10.22
N LYS A 62 0.53 5.93 -10.19
CA LYS A 62 -0.50 6.87 -10.64
C LYS A 62 0.12 7.88 -11.60
N TYR A 63 -0.63 8.23 -12.64
CA TYR A 63 -0.34 9.48 -13.32
C TYR A 63 -0.85 10.62 -12.47
N ASN A 64 -0.16 11.77 -12.54
CA ASN A 64 -0.51 12.97 -11.78
C ASN A 64 -1.99 13.34 -11.99
N THR A 65 -2.84 12.82 -11.16
CA THR A 65 -4.29 12.99 -11.20
C THR A 65 -4.79 13.34 -9.80
N THR A 66 -5.66 14.32 -9.70
CA THR A 66 -6.32 14.70 -8.46
C THR A 66 -7.42 13.71 -8.07
N GLU A 67 -7.89 12.90 -9.02
CA GLU A 67 -8.98 11.97 -8.77
C GLU A 67 -8.47 10.68 -8.11
N PRO A 68 -9.18 10.17 -7.10
CA PRO A 68 -8.93 8.85 -6.55
C PRO A 68 -9.15 7.75 -7.60
N ILE A 69 -8.22 6.80 -7.69
CA ILE A 69 -8.27 5.70 -8.67
C ILE A 69 -8.64 4.34 -8.06
N LEU A 70 -8.31 4.10 -6.79
CA LEU A 70 -8.49 2.79 -6.16
C LEU A 70 -9.93 2.32 -6.16
N GLU A 71 -10.88 3.22 -5.87
CA GLU A 71 -12.30 2.89 -5.86
C GLU A 71 -12.79 2.41 -7.23
N ALA A 72 -12.43 3.14 -8.28
CA ALA A 72 -12.79 2.80 -9.64
C ALA A 72 -12.08 1.51 -10.12
N MET A 73 -10.81 1.32 -9.77
CA MET A 73 -10.05 0.11 -10.08
C MET A 73 -10.70 -1.13 -9.47
N TYR A 74 -11.01 -1.08 -8.17
CA TYR A 74 -11.61 -2.22 -7.49
C TYR A 74 -13.05 -2.49 -7.93
N ALA A 75 -13.85 -1.45 -8.15
CA ALA A 75 -15.19 -1.61 -8.68
C ALA A 75 -15.17 -2.33 -10.04
N LYS A 76 -14.26 -1.94 -10.94
CA LYS A 76 -14.10 -2.57 -12.26
C LYS A 76 -13.58 -4.01 -12.15
N GLU A 77 -12.58 -4.24 -11.30
CA GLU A 77 -11.97 -5.56 -11.11
C GLU A 77 -12.96 -6.57 -10.51
N LEU A 78 -13.84 -6.12 -9.63
CA LEU A 78 -14.76 -6.97 -8.89
C LEU A 78 -16.18 -7.01 -9.47
N ASP A 79 -16.42 -6.37 -10.64
CA ASP A 79 -17.71 -6.32 -11.26
C ASP A 79 -18.24 -7.74 -11.59
N LYS A 80 -19.33 -8.10 -10.91
CA LYS A 80 -19.89 -9.45 -10.97
C LYS A 80 -20.46 -9.80 -12.36
N GLU A 81 -21.00 -8.82 -13.06
CA GLU A 81 -21.58 -9.05 -14.39
C GLU A 81 -20.46 -9.34 -15.40
N THR A 82 -19.40 -8.55 -15.36
CA THR A 82 -18.20 -8.75 -16.19
C THR A 82 -17.53 -10.08 -15.87
N LEU A 83 -17.40 -10.45 -14.59
CA LEU A 83 -16.86 -11.74 -14.17
C LEU A 83 -17.67 -12.93 -14.70
N ALA A 84 -19.00 -12.85 -14.61
CA ALA A 84 -19.90 -13.88 -15.15
C ALA A 84 -19.74 -14.00 -16.67
N LYS A 85 -19.72 -12.88 -17.38
CA LYS A 85 -19.51 -12.83 -18.83
C LYS A 85 -18.17 -13.44 -19.25
N ILE A 86 -17.09 -13.15 -18.52
CA ILE A 86 -15.78 -13.75 -18.76
C ILE A 86 -15.85 -15.28 -18.57
N ALA A 87 -16.53 -15.74 -17.53
CA ALA A 87 -16.68 -17.18 -17.26
C ALA A 87 -17.42 -17.93 -18.39
N GLU A 88 -18.41 -17.29 -19.00
CA GLU A 88 -19.12 -17.84 -20.18
C GLU A 88 -18.23 -17.78 -21.43
N LEU A 89 -17.59 -16.66 -21.70
CA LEU A 89 -16.72 -16.48 -22.85
C LEU A 89 -15.52 -17.43 -22.83
N LYS A 90 -14.99 -17.79 -21.68
CA LYS A 90 -13.92 -18.80 -21.58
C LYS A 90 -14.27 -20.13 -22.22
N LYS A 91 -15.58 -20.45 -22.32
CA LYS A 91 -16.07 -21.72 -22.91
C LYS A 91 -16.34 -21.59 -24.41
N THR A 92 -16.71 -20.41 -24.88
CA THR A 92 -17.20 -20.16 -26.24
C THR A 92 -16.24 -19.36 -27.09
N ASP A 93 -15.57 -18.36 -26.53
CA ASP A 93 -14.59 -17.50 -27.17
C ASP A 93 -13.48 -17.11 -26.18
N PRO A 94 -12.44 -17.95 -26.01
CA PRO A 94 -11.34 -17.69 -25.08
C PRO A 94 -10.59 -16.39 -25.38
N LYS A 95 -10.57 -15.95 -26.64
CA LYS A 95 -9.90 -14.70 -27.03
C LYS A 95 -10.66 -13.48 -26.51
N ALA A 96 -11.96 -13.43 -26.74
CA ALA A 96 -12.81 -12.38 -26.18
C ALA A 96 -12.80 -12.37 -24.64
N ALA A 97 -12.75 -13.57 -24.02
CA ALA A 97 -12.60 -13.67 -22.56
C ALA A 97 -11.28 -13.05 -22.06
N ALA A 98 -10.16 -13.27 -22.78
CA ALA A 98 -8.88 -12.73 -22.43
C ALA A 98 -8.85 -11.20 -22.61
N GLU A 99 -9.41 -10.68 -23.70
CA GLU A 99 -9.54 -9.24 -23.94
C GLU A 99 -10.33 -8.55 -22.83
N LEU A 100 -11.51 -9.08 -22.50
CA LEU A 100 -12.34 -8.54 -21.42
C LEU A 100 -11.67 -8.63 -20.04
N SER A 101 -10.91 -9.70 -19.79
CA SER A 101 -10.11 -9.84 -18.57
C SER A 101 -9.02 -8.78 -18.49
N ARG A 102 -8.38 -8.44 -19.60
CA ARG A 102 -7.37 -7.37 -19.67
C ARG A 102 -7.99 -5.99 -19.45
N GLU A 103 -9.13 -5.73 -20.06
CA GLU A 103 -9.83 -4.43 -19.96
C GLU A 103 -10.24 -4.11 -18.52
N ARG A 104 -10.58 -5.11 -17.70
CA ARG A 104 -10.97 -4.90 -16.32
C ARG A 104 -9.80 -4.89 -15.33
N SER A 105 -8.66 -5.47 -15.69
CA SER A 105 -7.55 -5.69 -14.77
C SER A 105 -6.84 -4.40 -14.38
N TYR A 106 -6.71 -4.14 -13.09
CA TYR A 106 -5.89 -3.04 -12.57
C TYR A 106 -4.38 -3.32 -12.63
N HIS A 107 -3.97 -4.53 -13.02
CA HIS A 107 -2.57 -4.86 -13.34
C HIS A 107 -2.17 -4.41 -14.75
N ILE A 108 -3.05 -3.74 -15.47
CA ILE A 108 -2.81 -3.17 -16.78
C ILE A 108 -3.10 -1.68 -16.72
N ASP A 109 -2.17 -0.91 -17.25
CA ASP A 109 -2.34 0.53 -17.32
C ASP A 109 -3.42 0.92 -18.34
N HIS A 110 -4.42 1.62 -17.85
CA HIS A 110 -5.52 2.18 -18.64
C HIS A 110 -5.43 3.70 -18.78
N GLY A 111 -4.25 4.29 -18.57
CA GLY A 111 -3.98 5.70 -18.69
C GLY A 111 -4.11 6.51 -17.40
N TYR A 112 -4.28 5.83 -16.26
CA TYR A 112 -4.36 6.47 -14.94
C TYR A 112 -3.44 5.82 -13.87
N GLY A 113 -2.72 4.78 -14.25
CA GLY A 113 -1.83 4.02 -13.38
C GLY A 113 -2.24 2.55 -13.26
N MET A 114 -1.50 1.78 -12.49
CA MET A 114 -1.73 0.34 -12.32
C MET A 114 -1.06 -0.22 -11.06
N ASP A 115 -1.50 -1.40 -10.65
CA ASP A 115 -0.80 -2.29 -9.74
C ASP A 115 0.23 -3.11 -10.52
N CYS A 116 1.49 -2.76 -10.40
CA CYS A 116 2.60 -3.42 -11.09
C CYS A 116 3.68 -3.94 -10.12
N TYR A 117 3.46 -3.78 -8.82
CA TYR A 117 4.44 -4.12 -7.81
C TYR A 117 4.17 -5.48 -7.20
N ALA A 118 5.18 -6.34 -7.09
CA ALA A 118 5.05 -7.66 -6.48
C ALA A 118 5.61 -7.66 -5.06
N VAL A 119 4.74 -7.61 -4.06
CA VAL A 119 5.13 -7.58 -2.64
C VAL A 119 5.81 -8.88 -2.21
N GLY A 120 5.20 -10.02 -2.52
CA GLY A 120 5.66 -11.32 -2.02
C GLY A 120 5.70 -11.40 -0.49
N PRO A 121 6.28 -12.47 0.09
CA PRO A 121 6.43 -12.62 1.54
C PRO A 121 7.60 -11.77 2.08
N THR A 122 7.60 -10.46 1.82
CA THR A 122 8.68 -9.52 2.11
C THR A 122 8.17 -8.26 2.80
N LEU A 123 9.05 -7.28 3.01
CA LEU A 123 8.70 -5.95 3.49
C LEU A 123 8.10 -5.04 2.39
N GLY A 124 7.89 -5.56 1.18
CA GLY A 124 7.23 -4.87 0.08
C GLY A 124 7.91 -3.55 -0.31
N ALA A 125 7.12 -2.52 -0.53
CA ALA A 125 7.59 -1.16 -0.83
C ALA A 125 8.08 -0.39 0.40
N GLY A 126 8.48 -1.11 1.44
CA GLY A 126 9.16 -0.55 2.61
C GLY A 126 8.31 -0.55 3.87
N VAL A 127 8.87 -1.16 4.90
CA VAL A 127 8.42 -1.07 6.30
C VAL A 127 9.55 -1.55 7.20
N ALA A 128 9.43 -1.30 8.50
CA ALA A 128 10.35 -1.83 9.50
C ALA A 128 9.81 -3.13 10.13
N ALA A 129 10.72 -4.00 10.55
CA ALA A 129 10.42 -5.22 11.28
C ALA A 129 11.48 -5.52 12.34
N LEU A 130 11.14 -6.33 13.34
CA LEU A 130 12.10 -6.84 14.33
C LEU A 130 13.07 -7.83 13.68
N MET A 131 14.30 -7.87 14.20
CA MET A 131 15.29 -8.87 13.82
C MET A 131 15.73 -9.68 15.07
N VAL A 132 15.74 -11.00 14.93
CA VAL A 132 16.19 -11.93 15.96
C VAL A 132 17.12 -12.96 15.33
N ASN A 133 18.36 -13.07 15.83
CA ASN A 133 19.37 -14.00 15.33
C ASN A 133 19.51 -13.91 13.79
N ASP A 134 19.69 -12.71 13.29
CA ASP A 134 19.83 -12.38 11.86
C ASP A 134 18.64 -12.79 10.97
N SER A 135 17.48 -13.04 11.60
CA SER A 135 16.24 -13.36 10.90
C SER A 135 15.18 -12.27 11.13
N ILE A 136 14.51 -11.87 10.06
CA ILE A 136 13.40 -10.92 10.13
C ILE A 136 12.17 -11.61 10.72
N ILE A 137 11.56 -10.98 11.70
CA ILE A 137 10.29 -11.43 12.28
C ILE A 137 9.17 -10.67 11.59
N TYR A 138 8.56 -11.32 10.61
CA TYR A 138 7.46 -10.74 9.85
C TYR A 138 6.16 -10.81 10.66
N PRO A 139 5.38 -9.71 10.75
CA PRO A 139 4.01 -9.79 11.25
C PRO A 139 3.14 -10.53 10.21
N TRP A 140 2.18 -11.32 10.71
CA TRP A 140 1.31 -12.03 9.77
C TRP A 140 0.33 -11.10 9.07
N CYS A 141 -0.50 -10.38 9.82
CA CYS A 141 -1.50 -9.47 9.29
C CYS A 141 -2.02 -8.53 10.36
N TYR A 142 -2.53 -7.39 9.96
CA TYR A 142 -3.25 -6.53 10.89
C TYR A 142 -4.58 -7.20 11.32
N LYS A 143 -4.96 -6.92 12.55
CA LYS A 143 -6.17 -7.41 13.21
C LYS A 143 -7.21 -6.31 13.36
N ASN A 144 -6.74 -5.11 13.70
CA ASN A 144 -7.55 -3.94 13.90
C ASN A 144 -7.00 -2.78 13.04
N GLN A 145 -7.90 -1.91 12.62
CA GLN A 145 -7.57 -0.70 11.88
C GLN A 145 -8.41 0.46 12.39
N GLU A 146 -7.81 1.66 12.42
CA GLU A 146 -8.47 2.89 12.81
C GLU A 146 -8.01 4.01 11.87
N ILE A 147 -8.93 4.57 11.08
CA ILE A 147 -8.62 5.71 10.22
C ILE A 147 -8.73 6.97 11.07
N LEU A 148 -7.63 7.72 11.18
CA LEU A 148 -7.51 8.92 12.01
C LEU A 148 -7.74 10.19 11.20
N ASP A 149 -7.24 10.22 9.94
CA ASP A 149 -7.48 11.29 8.99
C ASP A 149 -7.87 10.69 7.64
N ASN A 150 -8.88 11.26 6.98
CA ASN A 150 -9.31 10.83 5.65
C ASN A 150 -9.64 12.04 4.77
N GLY A 151 -8.60 12.66 4.24
CA GLY A 151 -8.66 13.82 3.35
C GLY A 151 -8.91 15.17 4.05
N PRO A 152 -8.93 16.29 3.27
CA PRO A 152 -8.63 16.32 1.83
C PRO A 152 -7.12 16.24 1.50
N LEU A 153 -6.21 16.58 2.44
CA LEU A 153 -4.77 16.69 2.17
C LEU A 153 -3.93 15.60 2.83
N ARG A 154 -4.53 14.78 3.68
CA ARG A 154 -3.84 13.74 4.44
C ARG A 154 -4.72 12.53 4.63
N PHE A 155 -4.13 11.37 4.51
CA PHE A 155 -4.67 10.12 5.02
C PHE A 155 -3.78 9.61 6.16
N THR A 156 -4.39 9.20 7.27
CA THR A 156 -3.68 8.58 8.39
C THR A 156 -4.46 7.37 8.88
N VAL A 157 -3.80 6.23 8.98
CA VAL A 157 -4.38 5.00 9.51
C VAL A 157 -3.45 4.36 10.54
N LYS A 158 -4.04 3.85 11.60
CA LYS A 158 -3.38 3.01 12.59
C LYS A 158 -3.77 1.56 12.34
N LEU A 159 -2.77 0.70 12.14
CA LEU A 159 -2.94 -0.74 12.01
C LEU A 159 -2.33 -1.43 13.23
N GLU A 160 -3.12 -2.25 13.92
CA GLU A 160 -2.65 -3.13 14.99
C GLU A 160 -2.62 -4.56 14.46
N PHE A 161 -1.47 -5.21 14.58
CA PHE A 161 -1.24 -6.54 14.03
C PHE A 161 -1.63 -7.65 15.03
N THR A 162 -1.84 -8.84 14.50
CA THR A 162 -1.95 -10.04 15.31
C THR A 162 -0.66 -10.24 16.10
N PRO A 163 -0.73 -10.78 17.33
CA PRO A 163 0.47 -10.99 18.13
C PRO A 163 1.53 -11.82 17.41
N LEU A 164 2.77 -11.37 17.54
CA LEU A 164 3.98 -12.02 17.03
C LEU A 164 4.56 -12.96 18.08
N THR A 165 5.24 -14.00 17.61
CA THR A 165 6.12 -14.80 18.48
C THR A 165 7.56 -14.30 18.35
N VAL A 166 8.08 -13.73 19.44
CA VAL A 166 9.44 -13.19 19.52
C VAL A 166 10.18 -13.91 20.64
N LYS A 167 11.21 -14.69 20.32
CA LYS A 167 11.99 -15.50 21.30
C LYS A 167 11.11 -16.35 22.23
N GLY A 168 10.04 -16.93 21.68
CA GLY A 168 9.10 -17.76 22.43
C GLY A 168 7.98 -17.00 23.16
N ASP A 169 8.01 -15.68 23.18
CA ASP A 169 6.90 -14.84 23.66
C ASP A 169 5.94 -14.53 22.53
N SER A 170 4.71 -15.01 22.62
CA SER A 170 3.65 -14.82 21.61
C SER A 170 2.70 -13.66 21.92
N THR A 171 3.12 -12.72 22.76
CA THR A 171 2.29 -11.58 23.19
C THR A 171 2.72 -10.25 22.57
N VAL A 172 3.79 -10.22 21.80
CA VAL A 172 4.32 -8.98 21.19
C VAL A 172 3.39 -8.51 20.09
N VAL A 173 2.95 -7.27 20.17
CA VAL A 173 2.04 -6.66 19.18
C VAL A 173 2.74 -5.52 18.48
N GLU A 174 2.74 -5.59 17.14
CA GLU A 174 3.18 -4.50 16.27
C GLU A 174 2.03 -3.54 16.00
N THR A 175 2.32 -2.25 16.05
CA THR A 175 1.41 -1.20 15.65
C THR A 175 2.09 -0.29 14.64
N ARG A 176 1.43 -0.02 13.52
CA ARG A 176 1.88 0.93 12.49
C ARG A 176 0.95 2.13 12.45
N LEU A 177 1.52 3.32 12.53
CA LEU A 177 0.84 4.57 12.21
C LEU A 177 1.36 5.03 10.85
N ILE A 178 0.50 4.98 9.85
CA ILE A 178 0.83 5.26 8.45
C ILE A 178 0.20 6.60 8.08
N THR A 179 0.99 7.49 7.51
CA THR A 179 0.53 8.80 7.05
C THR A 179 0.99 9.03 5.62
N LEU A 180 0.06 9.43 4.74
CA LEU A 180 0.33 9.86 3.37
C LEU A 180 -0.24 11.26 3.16
N ASP A 181 0.63 12.20 2.84
CA ASP A 181 0.26 13.58 2.51
C ASP A 181 0.06 13.79 1.01
N ALA A 182 -0.84 14.67 0.64
CA ALA A 182 -0.97 15.13 -0.73
C ALA A 182 0.37 15.68 -1.24
N GLY A 183 0.70 15.43 -2.50
CA GLY A 183 1.94 15.86 -3.12
C GLY A 183 3.19 15.08 -2.71
N SER A 184 3.07 14.00 -1.92
CA SER A 184 4.19 13.14 -1.52
C SER A 184 4.12 11.78 -2.20
N HIS A 185 5.25 11.28 -2.70
CA HIS A 185 5.39 9.89 -3.12
C HIS A 185 5.72 8.94 -1.98
N LEU A 186 5.95 9.46 -0.77
CA LEU A 186 6.44 8.69 0.35
C LEU A 186 5.41 8.59 1.48
N ASN A 187 5.16 7.37 1.94
CA ASN A 187 4.49 7.15 3.21
C ASN A 187 5.45 7.44 4.38
N LYS A 188 4.92 8.07 5.42
CA LYS A 188 5.56 8.06 6.73
C LYS A 188 4.94 6.93 7.56
N THR A 189 5.75 5.98 7.99
CA THR A 189 5.30 4.90 8.87
C THR A 189 6.06 4.95 10.19
N ALA A 190 5.33 5.09 11.31
CA ALA A 190 5.86 4.89 12.65
C ALA A 190 5.48 3.49 13.11
N VAL A 191 6.50 2.65 13.38
CA VAL A 191 6.30 1.28 13.88
C VAL A 191 6.65 1.23 15.36
N SER A 192 5.78 0.62 16.13
CA SER A 192 5.99 0.41 17.57
C SER A 192 5.60 -1.01 17.97
N TYR A 193 6.24 -1.49 19.05
CA TYR A 193 5.99 -2.83 19.58
C TYR A 193 5.60 -2.73 21.05
N SER A 194 4.50 -3.35 21.43
CA SER A 194 4.11 -3.53 22.82
C SER A 194 4.48 -4.94 23.31
N ASN A 195 4.60 -5.08 24.63
CA ASN A 195 4.96 -6.33 25.34
C ASN A 195 6.36 -6.89 25.00
N LEU A 196 7.21 -6.09 24.33
CA LEU A 196 8.59 -6.48 24.09
C LEU A 196 9.38 -6.44 25.40
N LYS A 197 10.00 -7.55 25.81
CA LYS A 197 10.69 -7.67 27.10
C LYS A 197 12.14 -7.22 27.10
N GLU A 198 12.70 -7.02 25.92
CA GLU A 198 14.08 -6.60 25.72
C GLU A 198 14.22 -5.70 24.48
N THR A 199 15.30 -4.96 24.40
CA THR A 199 15.63 -4.20 23.19
C THR A 199 16.12 -5.13 22.11
N LEU A 200 15.53 -5.06 20.93
CA LEU A 200 15.90 -5.83 19.76
C LEU A 200 16.25 -4.92 18.58
N PRO A 201 17.11 -5.37 17.67
CA PRO A 201 17.36 -4.69 16.43
C PRO A 201 16.09 -4.57 15.60
N ILE A 202 15.98 -3.44 14.90
CA ILE A 202 14.95 -3.20 13.88
C ILE A 202 15.65 -3.07 12.54
N VAL A 203 15.08 -3.68 11.51
CA VAL A 203 15.49 -3.53 10.13
C VAL A 203 14.39 -2.83 9.35
N ALA A 204 14.77 -2.01 8.40
CA ALA A 204 13.88 -1.48 7.37
C ALA A 204 14.37 -1.96 6.01
N GLY A 205 13.46 -2.27 5.12
CA GLY A 205 13.85 -2.82 3.82
C GLY A 205 12.73 -2.74 2.79
N ILE A 206 13.11 -2.90 1.56
CA ILE A 206 12.26 -2.99 0.38
C ILE A 206 12.54 -4.30 -0.35
N VAL A 207 11.58 -4.82 -1.10
CA VAL A 207 11.82 -6.00 -1.93
C VAL A 207 12.71 -5.63 -3.12
N LEU A 208 13.64 -6.52 -3.47
CA LEU A 208 14.43 -6.43 -4.69
C LEU A 208 13.90 -7.46 -5.67
N HIS A 209 13.32 -7.02 -6.78
CA HIS A 209 12.79 -7.90 -7.82
C HIS A 209 13.89 -8.42 -8.74
N GLU A 210 14.95 -7.62 -8.95
CA GLU A 210 16.11 -8.01 -9.75
C GLU A 210 17.35 -8.11 -8.86
N PRO A 211 18.07 -9.26 -8.91
CA PRO A 211 19.27 -9.48 -8.07
C PRO A 211 20.37 -8.44 -8.35
N ASP A 212 20.44 -7.95 -9.59
CA ASP A 212 21.47 -7.02 -10.08
C ASP A 212 20.99 -5.57 -10.08
N GLY A 213 19.83 -5.30 -9.49
CA GLY A 213 19.26 -3.96 -9.40
C GLY A 213 20.21 -2.99 -8.67
N ALA A 214 20.27 -1.75 -9.15
CA ALA A 214 21.11 -0.73 -8.56
C ALA A 214 20.54 -0.30 -7.20
N VAL A 215 21.11 -0.86 -6.13
CA VAL A 215 20.81 -0.44 -4.75
C VAL A 215 21.84 0.60 -4.32
N VAL A 216 21.38 1.73 -3.86
CA VAL A 216 22.22 2.75 -3.22
C VAL A 216 21.82 2.85 -1.75
N ALA A 217 22.78 2.59 -0.86
CA ALA A 217 22.61 2.74 0.56
C ALA A 217 23.44 3.94 1.04
N ASP A 218 22.77 4.94 1.59
CA ASP A 218 23.39 6.11 2.19
C ASP A 218 23.18 6.06 3.70
N ALA A 219 24.12 5.43 4.38
CA ALA A 219 24.05 5.27 5.83
C ALA A 219 24.15 6.62 6.58
N ALA A 220 24.79 7.64 6.00
CA ALA A 220 24.92 8.96 6.62
C ALA A 220 23.58 9.69 6.69
N ASN A 221 22.74 9.51 5.69
CA ASN A 221 21.39 10.08 5.62
C ASN A 221 20.29 9.07 5.99
N GLY A 222 20.66 7.83 6.33
CA GLY A 222 19.69 6.77 6.69
C GLY A 222 18.75 6.42 5.55
N CYS A 223 19.26 6.37 4.33
CA CYS A 223 18.48 6.22 3.11
C CYS A 223 18.94 5.00 2.32
N ILE A 224 17.98 4.23 1.80
CA ILE A 224 18.20 3.17 0.83
C ILE A 224 17.31 3.46 -0.37
N THR A 225 17.89 3.38 -1.57
CA THR A 225 17.15 3.52 -2.83
C THR A 225 17.41 2.30 -3.72
N TYR A 226 16.38 1.91 -4.45
CA TYR A 226 16.42 0.83 -5.42
C TYR A 226 15.68 1.25 -6.67
N VAL A 227 16.28 1.07 -7.83
CA VAL A 227 15.64 1.32 -9.11
C VAL A 227 14.96 0.03 -9.55
N ASP A 228 13.66 -0.02 -9.44
CA ASP A 228 12.86 -1.17 -9.84
C ASP A 228 12.50 -1.08 -11.33
N LEU A 229 13.07 -1.97 -12.13
CA LEU A 229 12.85 -1.99 -13.57
C LEU A 229 11.42 -2.40 -13.94
N SER A 230 10.71 -3.10 -13.08
CA SER A 230 9.29 -3.43 -13.31
C SER A 230 8.41 -2.19 -13.35
N LEU A 231 8.84 -1.10 -12.73
CA LEU A 231 8.16 0.19 -12.71
C LEU A 231 8.56 1.13 -13.87
N ILE A 232 9.70 0.90 -14.52
CA ILE A 232 10.24 1.78 -15.58
C ILE A 232 9.43 1.69 -16.86
N HIS A 233 8.81 0.56 -17.15
CA HIS A 233 8.04 0.36 -18.37
C HIS A 233 6.66 1.05 -18.37
N ILE A 234 6.30 1.70 -17.27
CA ILE A 234 4.97 2.25 -17.03
C ILE A 234 4.97 3.76 -17.00
N SER A 235 6.06 4.37 -16.55
CA SER A 235 6.23 5.82 -16.57
C SER A 235 7.01 6.24 -17.82
N GLU A 236 6.60 7.32 -18.45
CA GLU A 236 7.40 8.01 -19.45
C GLU A 236 8.87 8.09 -19.04
N PRO A 237 9.85 7.93 -19.96
CA PRO A 237 11.27 7.70 -19.63
C PRO A 237 12.00 8.86 -18.97
N THR A 238 11.33 9.73 -18.26
CA THR A 238 11.90 10.99 -17.77
C THR A 238 11.97 11.18 -16.26
N ARG A 239 11.45 10.27 -15.43
CA ARG A 239 11.61 10.40 -13.97
C ARG A 239 11.75 9.06 -13.28
N PRO A 240 12.90 8.74 -12.66
CA PRO A 240 13.01 7.61 -11.75
C PRO A 240 12.08 7.86 -10.55
N LEU A 241 11.23 6.89 -10.23
CA LEU A 241 10.55 6.82 -8.95
C LEU A 241 11.60 6.44 -7.90
N TYR A 242 11.93 7.39 -7.02
CA TYR A 242 12.71 7.10 -5.83
C TYR A 242 11.74 6.62 -4.75
N ILE A 243 11.90 5.40 -4.32
CA ILE A 243 11.24 4.83 -3.16
C ILE A 243 12.21 4.84 -2.00
#